data_39b60b6378cfeadd07481cd77c93aa75
#
_entry.id   39b60b6378cfeadd07481cd77c93aa75
#
_cell.length_a   1.000
_cell.length_b   1.000
_cell.length_c   1.000
_cell.angle_alpha   90.00
_cell.angle_beta   90.00
_cell.angle_gamma   90.00
#
_symmetry.space_group_name_H-M   'P 1'
#
loop_
_entity.id
_entity.type
_entity.pdbx_description
1 polymer ?
#
loop_
_entity_poly.entity_id
_entity_poly.type
_entity_poly.pdbx_seq_one_letter_code
_entity_poly.pdbx_strand_id
1 'polypeptide(L)'
;MLTTILSASAVLAAEYGIRRAVNHAERAVFPKPLGGRFELLRAHNDGIVGSRFAGKKALVLAYQTGATTAAVIGAVWVSTTIGAAKPIVRLGAGLAAGGALANLIERVTDGHVTDYIHGTDTPIPLLQKRIWNVADMAIFNGCVIALIGAAI
;
A
#
# COMPACT_ATOMS: atom_id res chain seq x y z
N MET A 1 11.87 -2.99 17.11
CA MET A 1 10.42 -2.63 17.22
C MET A 1 10.14 -1.17 16.90
N LEU A 2 10.84 -0.19 17.47
CA LEU A 2 10.54 1.24 17.21
C LEU A 2 10.59 1.59 15.72
N THR A 3 11.62 1.17 14.97
CA THR A 3 11.72 1.39 13.52
C THR A 3 10.50 0.84 12.76
N THR A 4 10.05 -0.38 13.10
CA THR A 4 8.87 -1.01 12.49
C THR A 4 7.61 -0.18 12.74
N ILE A 5 7.41 0.28 13.98
CA ILE A 5 6.26 1.10 14.35
C ILE A 5 6.32 2.44 13.63
N LEU A 6 7.47 3.12 13.64
CA LEU A 6 7.63 4.43 13.00
C LEU A 6 7.40 4.36 11.49
N SER A 7 7.98 3.36 10.80
CA SER A 7 7.77 3.20 9.36
C SER A 7 6.33 2.85 9.01
N ALA A 8 5.67 1.99 9.78
CA ALA A 8 4.25 1.69 9.59
C ALA A 8 3.38 2.93 9.81
N SER A 9 3.62 3.69 10.87
CA SER A 9 2.89 4.93 11.16
C SER A 9 3.10 6.01 10.11
N ALA A 10 4.31 6.10 9.55
CA ALA A 10 4.61 7.05 8.47
C ALA A 10 3.80 6.73 7.20
N VAL A 11 3.71 5.44 6.83
CA VAL A 11 2.89 5.02 5.68
C VAL A 11 1.41 5.32 5.94
N LEU A 12 0.89 4.99 7.12
CA LEU A 12 -0.50 5.25 7.49
C LEU A 12 -0.83 6.75 7.41
N ALA A 13 0.02 7.60 7.97
CA ALA A 13 -0.18 9.05 7.96
C ALA A 13 -0.10 9.63 6.54
N ALA A 14 0.87 9.21 5.74
CA ALA A 14 1.03 9.64 4.35
C ALA A 14 -0.19 9.24 3.51
N GLU A 15 -0.61 7.98 3.61
CA GLU A 15 -1.74 7.44 2.85
C GLU A 15 -3.05 8.14 3.23
N TYR A 16 -3.30 8.31 4.52
CA TYR A 16 -4.47 9.04 4.99
C TYR A 16 -4.52 10.47 4.43
N GLY A 17 -3.40 11.20 4.49
CA GLY A 17 -3.32 12.57 3.98
C GLY A 17 -3.54 12.66 2.48
N ILE A 18 -2.88 11.79 1.70
CA ILE A 18 -2.96 11.77 0.24
C ILE A 18 -4.38 11.39 -0.21
N ARG A 19 -4.96 10.31 0.33
CA ARG A 19 -6.33 9.88 0.00
C ARG A 19 -7.35 10.93 0.35
N ARG A 20 -7.20 11.56 1.51
CA ARG A 20 -8.07 12.67 1.88
C ARG A 20 -8.00 13.80 0.85
N ALA A 21 -6.80 14.19 0.41
CA ALA A 21 -6.63 15.22 -0.61
C ALA A 21 -7.22 14.81 -1.96
N VAL A 22 -6.97 13.57 -2.41
CA VAL A 22 -7.50 13.02 -3.67
C VAL A 22 -9.04 12.93 -3.64
N ASN A 23 -9.61 12.44 -2.55
CA ASN A 23 -11.06 12.23 -2.44
C ASN A 23 -11.84 13.54 -2.30
N HIS A 24 -11.25 14.61 -1.75
CA HIS A 24 -11.89 15.92 -1.62
C HIS A 24 -11.62 16.85 -2.82
N ALA A 25 -10.69 16.52 -3.71
CA ALA A 25 -10.46 17.31 -4.91
C ALA A 25 -11.65 17.24 -5.86
N GLU A 26 -11.89 18.31 -6.61
CA GLU A 26 -12.91 18.33 -7.66
C GLU A 26 -12.58 17.30 -8.75
N ARG A 27 -13.62 16.68 -9.33
CA ARG A 27 -13.42 15.67 -10.40
C ARG A 27 -12.71 16.26 -11.62
N ALA A 28 -12.97 17.53 -11.93
CA ALA A 28 -12.35 18.22 -13.07
C ALA A 28 -10.82 18.39 -12.95
N VAL A 29 -10.24 18.17 -11.77
CA VAL A 29 -8.80 18.24 -11.56
C VAL A 29 -8.08 17.01 -12.13
N PHE A 30 -8.79 15.88 -12.33
CA PHE A 30 -8.22 14.63 -12.80
C PHE A 30 -8.50 14.35 -14.27
N PRO A 31 -7.55 13.77 -15.02
CA PRO A 31 -6.18 13.40 -14.62
C PRO A 31 -5.29 14.63 -14.40
N LYS A 32 -4.42 14.58 -13.39
CA LYS A 32 -3.46 15.64 -13.11
C LYS A 32 -2.03 15.12 -13.33
N PRO A 33 -1.25 15.72 -14.26
CA PRO A 33 0.14 15.33 -14.45
C PRO A 33 0.95 15.47 -13.16
N LEU A 34 1.71 14.44 -12.79
CA LEU A 34 2.68 14.45 -11.68
C LEU A 34 4.10 14.77 -12.16
N GLY A 35 4.25 14.95 -13.48
CA GLY A 35 5.53 15.10 -14.14
C GLY A 35 6.10 13.76 -14.66
N GLY A 36 6.95 13.84 -15.70
CA GLY A 36 7.52 12.66 -16.34
C GLY A 36 6.44 11.76 -16.93
N ARG A 37 6.42 10.50 -16.52
CA ARG A 37 5.58 9.44 -17.06
C ARG A 37 4.46 9.02 -16.10
N PHE A 38 4.04 9.92 -15.22
CA PHE A 38 3.01 9.63 -14.21
C PHE A 38 1.94 10.71 -14.17
N GLU A 39 0.75 10.29 -13.84
CA GLU A 39 -0.39 11.16 -13.59
C GLU A 39 -1.15 10.73 -12.33
N LEU A 40 -1.82 11.69 -11.72
CA LEU A 40 -2.73 11.47 -10.62
C LEU A 40 -4.13 11.23 -11.19
N LEU A 41 -4.73 10.12 -10.78
CA LEU A 41 -6.13 9.79 -11.07
C LEU A 41 -6.91 9.72 -9.74
N ARG A 42 -8.19 9.46 -9.85
CA ARG A 42 -9.01 9.02 -8.72
C ARG A 42 -9.84 7.83 -9.16
N ALA A 43 -9.44 6.65 -8.72
CA ALA A 43 -10.15 5.40 -9.00
C ALA A 43 -10.48 4.67 -7.69
N HIS A 44 -11.70 4.13 -7.61
CA HIS A 44 -12.13 3.32 -6.47
C HIS A 44 -12.02 1.85 -6.85
N ASN A 45 -11.29 1.09 -6.05
CA ASN A 45 -11.05 -0.34 -6.25
C ASN A 45 -11.92 -1.15 -5.28
N ASP A 46 -13.00 -1.72 -5.79
CA ASP A 46 -13.94 -2.55 -5.01
C ASP A 46 -13.47 -4.01 -4.87
N GLY A 47 -12.40 -4.38 -5.56
CA GLY A 47 -11.84 -5.72 -5.55
C GLY A 47 -10.52 -5.84 -4.79
N ILE A 48 -9.87 -6.98 -4.96
CA ILE A 48 -8.46 -7.17 -4.62
C ILE A 48 -7.59 -6.78 -5.83
N VAL A 49 -6.31 -7.15 -5.80
CA VAL A 49 -5.34 -6.82 -6.85
C VAL A 49 -5.94 -6.93 -8.27
N GLY A 50 -6.04 -5.79 -8.98
CA GLY A 50 -6.59 -5.71 -10.32
C GLY A 50 -8.11 -5.90 -10.38
N SER A 51 -8.82 -5.40 -9.38
CA SER A 51 -10.30 -5.45 -9.27
C SER A 51 -10.89 -6.86 -9.28
N ARG A 52 -10.07 -7.88 -8.96
CA ARG A 52 -10.59 -9.25 -8.84
C ARG A 52 -11.59 -9.33 -7.70
N PHE A 53 -12.63 -10.12 -7.92
CA PHE A 53 -13.75 -10.31 -7.00
C PHE A 53 -14.55 -9.02 -6.71
N ALA A 54 -14.46 -7.98 -7.56
CA ALA A 54 -15.35 -6.83 -7.46
C ALA A 54 -16.81 -7.29 -7.40
N GLY A 55 -17.58 -6.67 -6.48
CA GLY A 55 -18.96 -7.11 -6.19
C GLY A 55 -19.11 -8.21 -5.13
N LYS A 56 -18.03 -8.92 -4.77
CA LYS A 56 -18.04 -9.94 -3.69
C LYS A 56 -17.45 -9.35 -2.40
N LYS A 57 -18.08 -8.32 -1.86
CA LYS A 57 -17.54 -7.50 -0.74
C LYS A 57 -17.06 -8.32 0.45
N ALA A 58 -17.83 -9.32 0.90
CA ALA A 58 -17.45 -10.17 2.04
C ALA A 58 -16.17 -10.96 1.76
N LEU A 59 -16.02 -11.51 0.55
CA LEU A 59 -14.83 -12.27 0.15
C LEU A 59 -13.61 -11.36 0.05
N VAL A 60 -13.76 -10.17 -0.54
CA VAL A 60 -12.69 -9.17 -0.66
C VAL A 60 -12.21 -8.73 0.72
N LEU A 61 -13.15 -8.44 1.63
CA LEU A 61 -12.83 -8.05 3.00
C LEU A 61 -12.14 -9.17 3.77
N ALA A 62 -12.64 -10.41 3.67
CA ALA A 62 -12.04 -11.57 4.34
C ALA A 62 -10.60 -11.81 3.84
N TYR A 63 -10.38 -11.76 2.51
CA TYR A 63 -9.05 -11.90 1.92
C TYR A 63 -8.11 -10.80 2.42
N GLN A 64 -8.55 -9.55 2.36
CA GLN A 64 -7.72 -8.41 2.76
C GLN A 64 -7.39 -8.43 4.26
N THR A 65 -8.38 -8.76 5.10
CA THR A 65 -8.17 -8.92 6.55
C THR A 65 -7.15 -10.03 6.83
N GLY A 66 -7.29 -11.19 6.20
CA GLY A 66 -6.35 -12.30 6.35
C GLY A 66 -4.93 -11.92 5.91
N ALA A 67 -4.79 -11.29 4.73
CA ALA A 67 -3.50 -10.84 4.21
C ALA A 67 -2.85 -9.76 5.12
N THR A 68 -3.64 -8.81 5.59
CA THR A 68 -3.15 -7.76 6.51
C THR A 68 -2.74 -8.35 7.85
N THR A 69 -3.52 -9.27 8.41
CA THR A 69 -3.19 -9.97 9.66
C THR A 69 -1.87 -10.73 9.50
N ALA A 70 -1.70 -11.46 8.41
CA ALA A 70 -0.45 -12.17 8.12
C ALA A 70 0.74 -11.20 7.97
N ALA A 71 0.54 -10.05 7.31
CA ALA A 71 1.58 -9.03 7.16
C ALA A 71 1.99 -8.43 8.51
N VAL A 72 1.03 -8.12 9.39
CA VAL A 72 1.30 -7.56 10.73
C VAL A 72 2.00 -8.59 11.62
N ILE A 73 1.49 -9.82 11.68
CA ILE A 73 2.12 -10.90 12.47
C ILE A 73 3.53 -11.17 11.94
N GLY A 74 3.69 -11.28 10.62
CA GLY A 74 4.98 -11.47 9.98
C GLY A 74 5.96 -10.33 10.28
N ALA A 75 5.49 -9.07 10.25
CA ALA A 75 6.32 -7.92 10.57
C ALA A 75 6.78 -7.92 12.04
N VAL A 76 5.91 -8.30 12.97
CA VAL A 76 6.28 -8.46 14.39
C VAL A 76 7.30 -9.58 14.54
N TRP A 77 7.02 -10.74 13.98
CA TRP A 77 7.91 -11.91 14.07
C TRP A 77 9.29 -11.61 13.47
N VAL A 78 9.33 -11.12 12.24
CA VAL A 78 10.60 -10.79 11.56
C VAL A 78 11.37 -9.70 12.31
N SER A 79 10.69 -8.71 12.86
CA SER A 79 11.33 -7.61 13.60
C SER A 79 11.90 -8.05 14.94
N THR A 80 11.34 -9.07 15.57
CA THR A 80 11.78 -9.58 16.87
C THR A 80 12.84 -10.68 16.74
N THR A 81 12.81 -11.44 15.64
CA THR A 81 13.75 -12.53 15.36
C THR A 81 14.93 -12.05 14.50
N ILE A 82 14.72 -11.96 13.18
CA ILE A 82 15.76 -11.63 12.20
C ILE A 82 16.19 -10.16 12.34
N GLY A 83 15.22 -9.26 12.48
CA GLY A 83 15.43 -7.82 12.57
C GLY A 83 15.99 -7.35 13.91
N ALA A 84 16.24 -8.23 14.87
CA ALA A 84 16.75 -7.82 16.17
C ALA A 84 18.07 -7.02 16.05
N ALA A 85 18.96 -7.44 15.15
CA ALA A 85 20.23 -6.79 14.85
C ALA A 85 20.24 -6.01 13.52
N LYS A 86 19.15 -6.03 12.75
CA LYS A 86 19.09 -5.49 11.37
C LYS A 86 18.00 -4.43 11.23
N PRO A 87 18.28 -3.14 11.43
CA PRO A 87 17.28 -2.05 11.31
C PRO A 87 16.58 -1.98 9.95
N ILE A 88 17.28 -2.34 8.86
CA ILE A 88 16.72 -2.36 7.51
C ILE A 88 15.60 -3.38 7.35
N VAL A 89 15.70 -4.55 8.00
CA VAL A 89 14.63 -5.56 8.02
C VAL A 89 13.40 -5.02 8.74
N ARG A 90 13.60 -4.31 9.86
CA ARG A 90 12.51 -3.67 10.62
C ARG A 90 11.84 -2.56 9.81
N LEU A 91 12.61 -1.78 9.05
CA LEU A 91 12.10 -0.75 8.15
C LEU A 91 11.18 -1.37 7.11
N GLY A 92 11.67 -2.38 6.38
CA GLY A 92 10.91 -3.06 5.34
C GLY A 92 9.64 -3.72 5.88
N ALA A 93 9.74 -4.43 7.00
CA ALA A 93 8.59 -5.06 7.65
C ALA A 93 7.52 -4.04 8.08
N GLY A 94 7.93 -2.88 8.61
CA GLY A 94 7.01 -1.83 8.98
C GLY A 94 6.34 -1.16 7.78
N LEU A 95 7.08 -0.90 6.70
CA LEU A 95 6.51 -0.39 5.46
C LEU A 95 5.42 -1.32 4.91
N ALA A 96 5.71 -2.63 4.84
CA ALA A 96 4.75 -3.62 4.34
C ALA A 96 3.50 -3.72 5.22
N ALA A 97 3.66 -3.79 6.53
CA ALA A 97 2.54 -3.84 7.47
C ALA A 97 1.71 -2.55 7.46
N GLY A 98 2.37 -1.39 7.40
CA GLY A 98 1.71 -0.08 7.33
C GLY A 98 0.86 0.09 6.07
N GLY A 99 1.38 -0.32 4.91
CA GLY A 99 0.64 -0.31 3.65
C GLY A 99 -0.57 -1.26 3.68
N ALA A 100 -0.39 -2.48 4.18
CA ALA A 100 -1.48 -3.44 4.31
C ALA A 100 -2.60 -2.93 5.25
N LEU A 101 -2.22 -2.32 6.38
CA LEU A 101 -3.17 -1.69 7.31
C LEU A 101 -3.89 -0.50 6.68
N ALA A 102 -3.18 0.38 5.95
CA ALA A 102 -3.79 1.54 5.29
C ALA A 102 -4.87 1.12 4.30
N ASN A 103 -4.60 0.12 3.45
CA ASN A 103 -5.57 -0.44 2.51
C ASN A 103 -6.75 -1.11 3.23
N LEU A 104 -6.52 -1.81 4.34
CA LEU A 104 -7.60 -2.45 5.11
C LEU A 104 -8.50 -1.42 5.79
N ILE A 105 -7.91 -0.39 6.42
CA ILE A 105 -8.68 0.66 7.11
C ILE A 105 -9.64 1.32 6.13
N GLU A 106 -9.17 1.80 4.98
CA GLU A 106 -10.04 2.44 3.99
C GLU A 106 -11.12 1.49 3.49
N ARG A 107 -10.80 0.23 3.23
CA ARG A 107 -11.80 -0.74 2.80
C ARG A 107 -12.88 -1.00 3.85
N VAL A 108 -12.53 -0.98 5.13
CA VAL A 108 -13.52 -1.16 6.20
C VAL A 108 -14.37 0.10 6.36
N THR A 109 -13.77 1.29 6.25
CA THR A 109 -14.49 2.57 6.43
C THR A 109 -15.32 2.95 5.20
N ASP A 110 -14.74 2.84 4.00
CA ASP A 110 -15.31 3.42 2.78
C ASP A 110 -15.84 2.34 1.82
N GLY A 111 -15.56 1.07 2.09
CA GLY A 111 -16.00 -0.07 1.29
C GLY A 111 -15.13 -0.33 0.04
N HIS A 112 -14.18 0.53 -0.27
CA HIS A 112 -13.26 0.44 -1.40
C HIS A 112 -11.85 0.87 -1.00
N VAL A 113 -10.91 0.78 -1.92
CA VAL A 113 -9.57 1.37 -1.79
C VAL A 113 -9.42 2.41 -2.89
N THR A 114 -8.95 3.61 -2.55
CA THR A 114 -8.66 4.67 -3.53
C THR A 114 -7.25 4.48 -4.10
N ASP A 115 -7.20 4.23 -5.40
CA ASP A 115 -5.97 4.15 -6.20
C ASP A 115 -5.81 5.44 -7.00
N TYR A 116 -4.59 6.00 -7.08
CA TYR A 116 -4.42 7.35 -7.63
C TYR A 116 -3.14 7.58 -8.44
N ILE A 117 -2.16 6.68 -8.47
CA ILE A 117 -0.92 6.81 -9.24
C ILE A 117 -1.00 5.94 -10.49
N HIS A 118 -0.96 6.54 -11.66
CA HIS A 118 -0.98 5.84 -12.94
C HIS A 118 0.25 6.18 -13.78
N GLY A 119 0.84 5.17 -14.38
CA GLY A 119 1.94 5.35 -15.33
C GLY A 119 1.40 5.48 -16.76
N THR A 120 1.67 6.60 -17.41
CA THR A 120 1.18 6.89 -18.77
C THR A 120 2.09 6.33 -19.87
N ASP A 121 3.41 6.50 -19.73
CA ASP A 121 4.41 6.08 -20.71
C ASP A 121 5.66 5.52 -20.02
N THR A 122 5.47 4.59 -19.08
CA THR A 122 6.58 3.95 -18.37
C THR A 122 6.98 2.65 -19.09
N PRO A 123 8.28 2.29 -19.09
CA PRO A 123 8.73 1.03 -19.65
C PRO A 123 8.27 -0.20 -18.84
N ILE A 124 7.62 0.01 -17.71
CA ILE A 124 7.13 -1.05 -16.83
C ILE A 124 5.65 -1.28 -17.11
N PRO A 125 5.26 -2.37 -17.84
CA PRO A 125 3.87 -2.60 -18.24
C PRO A 125 2.89 -2.67 -17.09
N LEU A 126 3.35 -3.10 -15.92
CA LEU A 126 2.52 -3.22 -14.72
C LEU A 126 2.03 -1.85 -14.21
N LEU A 127 2.87 -0.81 -14.33
CA LEU A 127 2.52 0.56 -13.93
C LEU A 127 1.57 1.23 -14.93
N GLN A 128 1.60 0.83 -16.22
CA GLN A 128 0.66 1.32 -17.22
C GLN A 128 -0.72 0.64 -17.13
N LYS A 129 -0.75 -0.64 -16.73
CA LYS A 129 -1.99 -1.43 -16.73
C LYS A 129 -2.83 -1.26 -15.49
N ARG A 130 -2.30 -0.62 -14.46
CA ARG A 130 -2.95 -0.50 -13.15
C ARG A 130 -2.74 0.87 -12.56
N ILE A 131 -3.71 1.30 -11.77
CA ILE A 131 -3.57 2.46 -10.91
C ILE A 131 -3.12 1.93 -9.55
N TRP A 132 -2.22 2.62 -8.91
CA TRP A 132 -1.56 2.27 -7.65
C TRP A 132 -1.82 3.32 -6.59
N ASN A 133 -1.55 2.99 -5.36
CA ASN A 133 -1.46 3.93 -4.25
C ASN A 133 -0.12 3.77 -3.51
N VAL A 134 0.19 4.68 -2.61
CA VAL A 134 1.44 4.62 -1.83
C VAL A 134 1.47 3.41 -0.91
N ALA A 135 0.31 2.96 -0.41
CA ALA A 135 0.24 1.74 0.41
C ALA A 135 0.67 0.49 -0.36
N ASP A 136 0.26 0.35 -1.63
CA ASP A 136 0.70 -0.75 -2.49
C ASP A 136 2.21 -0.72 -2.73
N MET A 137 2.75 0.48 -2.98
CA MET A 137 4.20 0.68 -3.14
C MET A 137 4.95 0.36 -1.85
N ALA A 138 4.39 0.73 -0.69
CA ALA A 138 4.98 0.43 0.61
C ALA A 138 4.96 -1.07 0.90
N ILE A 139 3.90 -1.79 0.55
CA ILE A 139 3.84 -3.25 0.66
C ILE A 139 4.95 -3.89 -0.19
N PHE A 140 5.00 -3.55 -1.47
CA PHE A 140 5.95 -4.15 -2.40
C PHE A 140 7.39 -3.84 -2.00
N ASN A 141 7.74 -2.56 -1.88
CA ASN A 141 9.11 -2.16 -1.53
C ASN A 141 9.50 -2.61 -0.12
N GLY A 142 8.55 -2.59 0.82
CA GLY A 142 8.76 -3.07 2.18
C GLY A 142 9.16 -4.55 2.22
N CYS A 143 8.47 -5.40 1.46
CA CYS A 143 8.83 -6.81 1.33
C CYS A 143 10.22 -6.99 0.71
N VAL A 144 10.53 -6.26 -0.37
CA VAL A 144 11.84 -6.32 -1.04
C VAL A 144 12.97 -5.88 -0.08
N ILE A 145 12.80 -4.76 0.61
CA ILE A 145 13.76 -4.24 1.58
C ILE A 145 13.99 -5.23 2.72
N ALA A 146 12.91 -5.82 3.26
CA ALA A 146 13.03 -6.80 4.33
C ALA A 146 13.76 -8.06 3.88
N LEU A 147 13.47 -8.57 2.68
CA LEU A 147 14.13 -9.74 2.10
C LEU A 147 15.62 -9.50 1.84
N ILE A 148 15.97 -8.38 1.19
CA ILE A 148 17.36 -8.01 0.95
C ILE A 148 18.10 -7.84 2.30
N GLY A 149 17.50 -7.10 3.23
CA GLY A 149 18.09 -6.90 4.55
C GLY A 149 18.29 -8.19 5.34
N ALA A 150 17.44 -9.19 5.14
CA ALA A 150 17.61 -10.50 5.78
C ALA A 150 18.75 -11.31 5.16
N ALA A 151 19.02 -11.12 3.86
CA ALA A 151 20.03 -11.86 3.11
C ALA A 151 21.47 -11.35 3.31
N ILE A 152 21.63 -10.09 3.70
CA ILE A 152 22.96 -9.48 3.98
C ILE A 152 23.24 -9.46 5.48
#